data_603bea0b8e83db22e3138da9758d6351
#
_entry.id   603bea0b8e83db22e3138da9758d6351
#
_cell.length_a   1.000
_cell.length_b   1.000
_cell.length_c   1.000
_cell.angle_alpha   90.00
_cell.angle_beta   90.00
_cell.angle_gamma   90.00
#
_symmetry.space_group_name_H-M   'P 1'
#
loop_
_entity.id
_entity.type
_entity.pdbx_description
1 polymer ?
#
loop_
_entity_poly.entity_id
_entity_poly.type
_entity_poly.pdbx_seq_one_letter_code
_entity_poly.pdbx_strand_id
1 'polypeptide(L)'
;MKTIIISLGMLCALAVVAHGQDATKATCKLDSKSGSQVTGTVTFTKSGDDVQVVADITGLKPGKHGFHIHEKGDCSAPDAASAGAHFNPTHGHHGGPMTADRHEGDLGNLEADASGKAHLDWKGKMSLSGADSIIGKSVVVHEKEDDLKTDPSGNSGARIACGAIEAAK
;
A
#
# COMPACT_ATOMS: atom_id res chain seq x y z
N MET A 1 59.75 9.61 -46.65
CA MET A 1 58.30 9.51 -46.39
C MET A 1 58.10 8.79 -45.05
N LYS A 2 57.60 9.51 -44.01
CA LYS A 2 57.37 8.93 -42.69
C LYS A 2 55.86 8.68 -42.56
N THR A 3 55.47 7.42 -42.47
CA THR A 3 54.06 7.01 -42.28
C THR A 3 53.69 7.11 -40.81
N ILE A 4 52.73 7.96 -40.46
CA ILE A 4 52.19 8.10 -39.13
C ILE A 4 50.99 7.15 -39.04
N ILE A 5 51.04 6.14 -38.15
CA ILE A 5 49.92 5.26 -37.83
C ILE A 5 49.23 5.88 -36.63
N ILE A 6 47.98 6.38 -36.87
CA ILE A 6 47.09 6.86 -35.79
C ILE A 6 46.29 5.67 -35.30
N SER A 7 46.60 5.22 -34.07
CA SER A 7 45.80 4.21 -33.38
C SER A 7 44.56 4.84 -32.74
N LEU A 8 43.38 4.49 -33.26
CA LEU A 8 42.10 4.92 -32.75
C LEU A 8 41.67 4.00 -31.57
N GLY A 9 41.94 4.43 -30.36
CA GLY A 9 41.52 3.72 -29.17
C GLY A 9 39.99 3.83 -28.95
N MET A 10 39.29 2.71 -29.11
CA MET A 10 37.84 2.59 -28.84
C MET A 10 37.60 2.51 -27.33
N LEU A 11 37.19 3.61 -26.73
CA LEU A 11 36.81 3.69 -25.33
C LEU A 11 35.44 3.03 -25.13
N CYS A 12 35.40 1.79 -24.65
CA CYS A 12 34.17 1.08 -24.31
C CYS A 12 33.66 1.61 -22.97
N ALA A 13 32.64 2.48 -22.99
CA ALA A 13 31.97 2.95 -21.79
C ALA A 13 31.08 1.81 -21.26
N LEU A 14 31.52 1.18 -20.15
CA LEU A 14 30.70 0.25 -19.38
C LEU A 14 29.60 1.07 -18.68
N ALA A 15 28.36 0.96 -19.19
CA ALA A 15 27.18 1.45 -18.48
C ALA A 15 26.96 0.58 -17.24
N VAL A 16 27.25 1.12 -16.06
CA VAL A 16 26.88 0.52 -14.79
C VAL A 16 25.37 0.64 -14.66
N VAL A 17 24.64 -0.44 -14.93
CA VAL A 17 23.21 -0.55 -14.62
C VAL A 17 23.13 -0.66 -13.10
N ALA A 18 22.78 0.44 -12.44
CA ALA A 18 22.44 0.40 -11.02
C ALA A 18 21.16 -0.44 -10.88
N HIS A 19 21.31 -1.69 -10.45
CA HIS A 19 20.19 -2.48 -9.98
C HIS A 19 19.73 -1.84 -8.67
N GLY A 20 18.64 -1.07 -8.71
CA GLY A 20 17.96 -0.66 -7.50
C GLY A 20 17.60 -1.93 -6.72
N GLN A 21 18.07 -2.04 -5.46
CA GLN A 21 17.69 -3.16 -4.62
C GLN A 21 16.17 -3.14 -4.46
N ASP A 22 15.52 -4.28 -4.70
CA ASP A 22 14.10 -4.44 -4.42
C ASP A 22 13.81 -4.10 -2.96
N ALA A 23 12.80 -3.27 -2.73
CA ALA A 23 12.43 -2.91 -1.37
C ALA A 23 11.97 -4.15 -0.61
N THR A 24 12.53 -4.36 0.56
CA THR A 24 12.13 -5.46 1.46
C THR A 24 11.19 -4.98 2.57
N LYS A 25 11.06 -3.67 2.72
CA LYS A 25 10.21 -3.03 3.72
C LYS A 25 9.62 -1.73 3.19
N ALA A 26 8.37 -1.46 3.57
CA ALA A 26 7.70 -0.18 3.34
C ALA A 26 6.93 0.25 4.59
N THR A 27 6.66 1.53 4.71
CA THR A 27 5.91 2.10 5.83
C THR A 27 4.87 3.07 5.32
N CYS A 28 3.80 3.23 6.10
CA CYS A 28 2.75 4.20 5.86
C CYS A 28 2.40 4.87 7.19
N LYS A 29 2.44 6.19 7.23
CA LYS A 29 1.91 6.98 8.33
C LYS A 29 0.51 7.45 7.93
N LEU A 30 -0.48 7.14 8.74
CA LEU A 30 -1.87 7.54 8.52
C LEU A 30 -2.14 8.89 9.17
N ASP A 31 -2.69 9.80 8.39
CA ASP A 31 -3.21 11.09 8.84
C ASP A 31 -4.75 11.07 8.77
N SER A 32 -5.39 11.75 9.71
CA SER A 32 -6.86 11.82 9.81
C SER A 32 -7.49 12.49 8.59
N LYS A 33 -8.64 11.97 8.17
CA LYS A 33 -9.47 12.47 7.06
C LYS A 33 -10.92 12.61 7.49
N SER A 34 -11.73 13.32 6.69
CA SER A 34 -13.18 13.51 6.91
C SER A 34 -13.51 14.01 8.32
N GLY A 35 -12.66 14.83 8.92
CA GLY A 35 -12.86 15.38 10.28
C GLY A 35 -12.69 14.38 11.42
N SER A 36 -12.13 13.20 11.15
CA SER A 36 -11.83 12.18 12.18
C SER A 36 -10.62 12.58 13.03
N GLN A 37 -10.31 11.71 14.04
CA GLN A 37 -9.07 11.77 14.83
C GLN A 37 -8.21 10.50 14.63
N VAL A 38 -8.53 9.72 13.59
CA VAL A 38 -7.87 8.43 13.34
C VAL A 38 -6.46 8.67 12.80
N THR A 39 -5.48 8.07 13.46
CA THR A 39 -4.08 8.09 13.06
C THR A 39 -3.44 6.72 13.32
N GLY A 40 -2.27 6.48 12.75
CA GLY A 40 -1.56 5.23 13.00
C GLY A 40 -0.38 5.03 12.08
N THR A 41 0.18 3.84 12.16
CA THR A 41 1.28 3.40 11.31
C THR A 41 1.00 2.02 10.77
N VAL A 42 1.42 1.80 9.52
CA VAL A 42 1.37 0.48 8.89
C VAL A 42 2.78 0.16 8.38
N THR A 43 3.23 -1.04 8.68
CA THR A 43 4.52 -1.57 8.22
C THR A 43 4.28 -2.78 7.33
N PHE A 44 4.94 -2.79 6.19
CA PHE A 44 4.95 -3.89 5.22
C PHE A 44 6.35 -4.48 5.20
N THR A 45 6.47 -5.77 5.41
CA THR A 45 7.78 -6.46 5.41
C THR A 45 7.71 -7.69 4.51
N LYS A 46 8.63 -7.78 3.54
CA LYS A 46 8.73 -8.97 2.67
C LYS A 46 9.04 -10.21 3.50
N SER A 47 8.28 -11.27 3.30
CA SER A 47 8.39 -12.55 4.02
C SER A 47 8.27 -13.73 3.05
N GLY A 48 9.36 -14.06 2.38
CA GLY A 48 9.35 -14.99 1.24
C GLY A 48 8.58 -14.40 0.05
N ASP A 49 7.57 -15.13 -0.42
CA ASP A 49 6.67 -14.69 -1.51
C ASP A 49 5.48 -13.86 -1.03
N ASP A 50 5.37 -13.63 0.27
CA ASP A 50 4.31 -12.86 0.90
C ASP A 50 4.85 -11.55 1.48
N VAL A 51 3.93 -10.69 1.89
CA VAL A 51 4.22 -9.50 2.70
C VAL A 51 3.46 -9.61 4.02
N GLN A 52 4.19 -9.42 5.13
CA GLN A 52 3.59 -9.20 6.44
C GLN A 52 3.16 -7.74 6.54
N VAL A 53 1.94 -7.53 6.98
CA VAL A 53 1.34 -6.21 7.24
C VAL A 53 1.06 -6.10 8.72
N VAL A 54 1.71 -5.15 9.38
CA VAL A 54 1.45 -4.81 10.77
C VAL A 54 0.90 -3.40 10.84
N ALA A 55 -0.28 -3.25 11.43
CA ALA A 55 -0.93 -1.94 11.58
C ALA A 55 -1.27 -1.68 13.04
N ASP A 56 -0.91 -0.49 13.52
CA ASP A 56 -1.26 0.03 14.84
C ASP A 56 -2.02 1.35 14.65
N ILE A 57 -3.32 1.34 14.92
CA ILE A 57 -4.25 2.44 14.64
C ILE A 57 -4.92 2.91 15.93
N THR A 58 -5.14 4.19 16.05
CA THR A 58 -5.80 4.81 17.20
C THR A 58 -6.85 5.84 16.76
N GLY A 59 -7.76 6.20 17.67
CA GLY A 59 -8.81 7.20 17.40
C GLY A 59 -10.03 6.64 16.68
N LEU A 60 -10.14 5.33 16.54
CA LEU A 60 -11.29 4.64 15.95
C LEU A 60 -12.49 4.65 16.92
N LYS A 61 -13.70 4.54 16.39
CA LYS A 61 -14.84 4.08 17.19
C LYS A 61 -14.68 2.59 17.47
N PRO A 62 -15.13 2.07 18.62
CA PRO A 62 -15.13 0.62 18.86
C PRO A 62 -15.90 -0.14 17.77
N GLY A 63 -15.34 -1.27 17.33
CA GLY A 63 -15.93 -2.12 16.29
C GLY A 63 -15.04 -2.29 15.06
N LYS A 64 -15.64 -2.70 13.96
CA LYS A 64 -14.94 -3.02 12.73
C LYS A 64 -14.90 -1.86 11.75
N HIS A 65 -13.77 -1.73 11.07
CA HIS A 65 -13.47 -0.67 10.10
C HIS A 65 -12.80 -1.25 8.88
N GLY A 66 -13.35 -1.00 7.68
CA GLY A 66 -12.72 -1.40 6.43
C GLY A 66 -11.29 -0.87 6.34
N PHE A 67 -10.38 -1.70 5.86
CA PHE A 67 -8.96 -1.42 5.78
C PHE A 67 -8.43 -1.86 4.42
N HIS A 68 -8.01 -0.89 3.60
CA HIS A 68 -7.69 -1.19 2.20
C HIS A 68 -6.46 -0.42 1.72
N ILE A 69 -5.80 -1.00 0.69
CA ILE A 69 -4.83 -0.27 -0.14
C ILE A 69 -5.57 0.31 -1.33
N HIS A 70 -5.39 1.62 -1.57
CA HIS A 70 -5.94 2.36 -2.69
C HIS A 70 -4.89 2.62 -3.77
N GLU A 71 -5.33 2.78 -5.03
CA GLU A 71 -4.49 2.80 -6.23
C GLU A 71 -3.52 3.97 -6.34
N LYS A 72 -3.77 5.09 -5.65
CA LYS A 72 -2.95 6.31 -5.70
C LYS A 72 -2.38 6.64 -4.33
N GLY A 73 -1.10 6.99 -4.26
CA GLY A 73 -0.45 7.48 -3.04
C GLY A 73 -0.78 8.93 -2.69
N ASP A 74 -1.92 9.43 -3.18
CA ASP A 74 -2.37 10.80 -2.99
C ASP A 74 -3.47 10.89 -1.92
N CYS A 75 -3.11 11.43 -0.77
CA CYS A 75 -4.02 11.69 0.35
C CYS A 75 -4.30 13.18 0.53
N SER A 76 -4.15 14.02 -0.51
CA SER A 76 -4.29 15.48 -0.39
C SER A 76 -5.73 15.94 -0.15
N ALA A 77 -6.73 15.24 -0.73
CA ALA A 77 -8.13 15.57 -0.52
C ALA A 77 -8.55 15.41 0.95
N PRO A 78 -9.37 16.33 1.50
CA PRO A 78 -9.83 16.25 2.89
C PRO A 78 -10.62 14.98 3.24
N ASP A 79 -11.28 14.38 2.25
CA ASP A 79 -12.05 13.15 2.34
C ASP A 79 -11.31 11.93 1.77
N ALA A 80 -10.02 12.08 1.48
CA ALA A 80 -9.17 11.09 0.82
C ALA A 80 -9.68 10.60 -0.56
N ALA A 81 -10.55 11.35 -1.25
CA ALA A 81 -11.02 10.98 -2.59
C ALA A 81 -9.87 10.89 -3.61
N SER A 82 -8.79 11.67 -3.42
CA SER A 82 -7.57 11.64 -4.26
C SER A 82 -6.86 10.29 -4.27
N ALA A 83 -7.06 9.43 -3.26
CA ALA A 83 -6.49 8.08 -3.21
C ALA A 83 -7.03 7.13 -4.29
N GLY A 84 -8.15 7.49 -4.93
CA GLY A 84 -8.77 6.68 -6.00
C GLY A 84 -9.56 5.48 -5.49
N ALA A 85 -9.63 4.43 -6.31
CA ALA A 85 -10.29 3.16 -6.00
C ALA A 85 -9.37 2.22 -5.21
N HIS A 86 -9.87 1.04 -4.81
CA HIS A 86 -9.03 -0.03 -4.28
C HIS A 86 -7.96 -0.45 -5.28
N PHE A 87 -6.76 -0.78 -4.80
CA PHE A 87 -5.69 -1.28 -5.65
C PHE A 87 -6.06 -2.67 -6.18
N ASN A 88 -6.32 -2.76 -7.48
CA ASN A 88 -6.86 -3.93 -8.15
C ASN A 88 -6.15 -4.21 -9.49
N PRO A 89 -4.88 -4.66 -9.47
CA PRO A 89 -4.13 -4.91 -10.70
C PRO A 89 -4.67 -6.11 -11.50
N THR A 90 -5.37 -7.03 -10.85
CA THR A 90 -5.93 -8.24 -11.46
C THR A 90 -7.35 -8.08 -11.99
N HIS A 91 -7.98 -6.92 -11.76
CA HIS A 91 -9.37 -6.65 -12.14
C HIS A 91 -10.38 -7.65 -11.54
N GLY A 92 -10.10 -8.17 -10.33
CA GLY A 92 -11.00 -9.02 -9.56
C GLY A 92 -12.18 -8.24 -8.96
N HIS A 93 -13.09 -8.94 -8.29
CA HIS A 93 -14.18 -8.36 -7.52
C HIS A 93 -13.72 -7.97 -6.11
N HIS A 94 -14.53 -7.17 -5.41
CA HIS A 94 -14.27 -6.89 -4.00
C HIS A 94 -14.46 -8.16 -3.15
N GLY A 95 -13.57 -8.38 -2.17
CA GLY A 95 -13.63 -9.59 -1.35
C GLY A 95 -12.87 -9.50 -0.04
N GLY A 96 -12.99 -10.53 0.78
CA GLY A 96 -12.20 -10.65 2.00
C GLY A 96 -10.75 -11.04 1.73
N PRO A 97 -9.82 -10.80 2.68
CA PRO A 97 -8.38 -11.01 2.49
C PRO A 97 -7.97 -12.46 2.20
N MET A 98 -8.86 -13.42 2.46
CA MET A 98 -8.66 -14.85 2.17
C MET A 98 -9.42 -15.32 0.94
N THR A 99 -10.16 -14.46 0.27
CA THR A 99 -10.91 -14.78 -0.96
C THR A 99 -9.95 -14.81 -2.15
N ALA A 100 -10.07 -15.82 -3.02
CA ALA A 100 -9.18 -15.96 -4.18
C ALA A 100 -9.41 -14.89 -5.23
N ASP A 101 -10.69 -14.55 -5.50
CA ASP A 101 -11.08 -13.44 -6.37
C ASP A 101 -11.38 -12.20 -5.52
N ARG A 102 -10.38 -11.34 -5.35
CA ARG A 102 -10.47 -10.10 -4.60
C ARG A 102 -9.54 -9.04 -5.19
N HIS A 103 -9.75 -7.78 -4.83
CA HIS A 103 -8.72 -6.77 -5.08
C HIS A 103 -7.46 -7.10 -4.25
N GLU A 104 -6.29 -6.88 -4.80
CA GLU A 104 -5.04 -7.07 -4.02
C GLU A 104 -5.02 -6.17 -2.79
N GLY A 105 -5.64 -4.98 -2.90
CA GLY A 105 -5.76 -4.01 -1.82
C GLY A 105 -6.77 -4.35 -0.72
N ASP A 106 -7.57 -5.42 -0.83
CA ASP A 106 -8.58 -5.77 0.18
C ASP A 106 -7.92 -6.48 1.37
N LEU A 107 -7.69 -5.73 2.47
CA LEU A 107 -7.12 -6.24 3.72
C LEU A 107 -8.19 -6.59 4.77
N GLY A 108 -9.46 -6.40 4.43
CA GLY A 108 -10.60 -6.71 5.29
C GLY A 108 -10.87 -5.64 6.33
N ASN A 109 -10.99 -6.03 7.59
CA ASN A 109 -11.36 -5.13 8.68
C ASN A 109 -10.30 -5.04 9.76
N LEU A 110 -10.07 -3.83 10.26
CA LEU A 110 -9.50 -3.59 11.59
C LEU A 110 -10.58 -3.81 12.63
N GLU A 111 -10.24 -4.38 13.77
CA GLU A 111 -11.14 -4.48 14.93
C GLU A 111 -10.65 -3.59 16.05
N ALA A 112 -11.38 -2.50 16.30
CA ALA A 112 -11.04 -1.54 17.34
C ALA A 112 -11.66 -1.93 18.67
N ASP A 113 -10.84 -1.91 19.73
CA ASP A 113 -11.26 -2.13 21.10
C ASP A 113 -12.09 -0.97 21.68
N ALA A 114 -12.52 -1.12 22.93
CA ALA A 114 -13.31 -0.10 23.64
C ALA A 114 -12.55 1.24 23.82
N SER A 115 -11.22 1.25 23.69
CA SER A 115 -10.38 2.45 23.74
C SER A 115 -10.11 3.08 22.37
N GLY A 116 -10.67 2.51 21.31
CA GLY A 116 -10.48 2.98 19.93
C GLY A 116 -9.14 2.62 19.34
N LYS A 117 -8.49 1.56 19.84
CA LYS A 117 -7.23 1.04 19.30
C LYS A 117 -7.48 -0.24 18.54
N ALA A 118 -6.81 -0.37 17.39
CA ALA A 118 -6.78 -1.59 16.61
C ALA A 118 -5.33 -1.98 16.32
N HIS A 119 -5.05 -3.28 16.41
CA HIS A 119 -3.82 -3.91 15.97
C HIS A 119 -4.13 -4.99 14.96
N LEU A 120 -3.43 -4.98 13.82
CA LEU A 120 -3.49 -6.02 12.81
C LEU A 120 -2.09 -6.59 12.59
N ASP A 121 -1.96 -7.90 12.58
CA ASP A 121 -0.81 -8.64 12.06
C ASP A 121 -1.35 -9.65 11.05
N TRP A 122 -1.17 -9.37 9.77
CA TRP A 122 -1.67 -10.17 8.66
C TRP A 122 -0.54 -10.47 7.67
N LYS A 123 -0.63 -11.60 6.98
CA LYS A 123 0.33 -12.00 5.97
C LYS A 123 -0.40 -12.53 4.73
N GLY A 124 0.02 -12.05 3.56
CA GLY A 124 -0.57 -12.51 2.29
C GLY A 124 0.16 -12.02 1.06
N LYS A 125 -0.37 -12.39 -0.09
CA LYS A 125 0.19 -12.08 -1.41
C LYS A 125 0.03 -10.60 -1.72
N MET A 126 1.15 -9.91 -1.89
CA MET A 126 1.29 -8.59 -2.47
C MET A 126 2.76 -8.32 -2.79
N SER A 127 3.09 -7.25 -3.49
CA SER A 127 4.44 -6.95 -3.91
C SER A 127 4.93 -5.59 -3.41
N LEU A 128 6.22 -5.54 -3.00
CA LEU A 128 6.94 -4.29 -2.70
C LEU A 128 7.81 -3.82 -3.88
N SER A 129 7.78 -4.52 -5.03
CA SER A 129 8.58 -4.20 -6.22
C SER A 129 7.85 -4.55 -7.50
N GLY A 130 8.35 -4.05 -8.64
CA GLY A 130 7.75 -4.33 -9.96
C GLY A 130 6.47 -3.54 -10.25
N ALA A 131 5.72 -3.97 -11.28
CA ALA A 131 4.56 -3.25 -11.80
C ALA A 131 3.39 -3.20 -10.79
N ASP A 132 3.20 -4.27 -10.03
CA ASP A 132 2.12 -4.42 -9.05
C ASP A 132 2.57 -4.05 -7.63
N SER A 133 3.64 -3.22 -7.51
CA SER A 133 4.11 -2.74 -6.22
C SER A 133 3.08 -1.88 -5.52
N ILE A 134 2.89 -2.14 -4.21
CA ILE A 134 2.08 -1.28 -3.35
C ILE A 134 2.80 0.01 -2.92
N ILE A 135 4.12 0.12 -3.14
CA ILE A 135 4.87 1.36 -2.90
C ILE A 135 4.38 2.44 -3.87
N GLY A 136 4.11 3.64 -3.36
CA GLY A 136 3.49 4.72 -4.11
C GLY A 136 1.95 4.64 -4.19
N LYS A 137 1.34 3.65 -3.55
CA LYS A 137 -0.10 3.53 -3.27
C LYS A 137 -0.42 4.16 -1.92
N SER A 138 -1.66 4.07 -1.46
CA SER A 138 -2.02 4.55 -0.12
C SER A 138 -2.79 3.50 0.67
N VAL A 139 -2.69 3.58 1.99
CA VAL A 139 -3.58 2.87 2.91
C VAL A 139 -4.73 3.80 3.28
N VAL A 140 -5.95 3.27 3.28
CA VAL A 140 -7.15 3.97 3.73
C VAL A 140 -7.84 3.15 4.81
N VAL A 141 -8.27 3.84 5.88
CA VAL A 141 -9.15 3.30 6.92
C VAL A 141 -10.55 3.89 6.72
N HIS A 142 -11.58 3.05 6.82
CA HIS A 142 -12.96 3.43 6.58
C HIS A 142 -13.78 3.56 7.88
N GLU A 143 -14.89 4.30 7.78
CA GLU A 143 -15.76 4.58 8.94
C GLU A 143 -16.52 3.36 9.42
N LYS A 144 -16.88 2.45 8.50
CA LYS A 144 -17.76 1.31 8.77
C LYS A 144 -17.06 -0.01 8.51
N GLU A 145 -17.69 -1.08 9.00
CA GLU A 145 -17.31 -2.44 8.63
C GLU A 145 -17.38 -2.66 7.11
N ASP A 146 -16.36 -3.31 6.56
CA ASP A 146 -16.37 -3.89 5.24
C ASP A 146 -17.15 -5.20 5.27
N ASP A 147 -18.18 -5.34 4.43
CA ASP A 147 -19.02 -6.55 4.34
C ASP A 147 -18.34 -7.71 3.57
N LEU A 148 -17.12 -7.47 3.04
CA LEU A 148 -16.22 -8.44 2.37
C LEU A 148 -16.78 -9.04 1.08
N LYS A 149 -17.74 -8.39 0.43
CA LYS A 149 -18.41 -8.96 -0.75
C LYS A 149 -18.99 -7.96 -1.74
N THR A 150 -19.41 -6.77 -1.28
CA THR A 150 -20.14 -5.83 -2.13
C THR A 150 -19.15 -4.96 -2.92
N ASP A 151 -19.18 -5.06 -4.24
CA ASP A 151 -18.43 -4.16 -5.11
C ASP A 151 -18.92 -2.70 -4.98
N PRO A 152 -18.04 -1.72 -5.07
CA PRO A 152 -16.59 -1.83 -5.25
C PRO A 152 -15.79 -1.77 -3.93
N SER A 153 -16.42 -1.68 -2.75
CA SER A 153 -15.69 -1.35 -1.51
C SER A 153 -16.32 -1.87 -0.22
N GLY A 154 -17.16 -2.91 -0.30
CA GLY A 154 -17.74 -3.57 0.88
C GLY A 154 -18.65 -2.69 1.74
N ASN A 155 -19.25 -1.65 1.17
CA ASN A 155 -20.10 -0.69 1.91
C ASN A 155 -19.41 -0.03 3.11
N SER A 156 -18.07 0.05 3.10
CA SER A 156 -17.24 0.46 4.23
C SER A 156 -17.34 1.94 4.62
N GLY A 157 -18.10 2.74 3.87
CA GLY A 157 -18.44 4.13 4.24
C GLY A 157 -17.32 5.13 3.96
N ALA A 158 -17.32 6.23 4.72
CA ALA A 158 -16.38 7.33 4.52
C ALA A 158 -14.92 6.89 4.80
N ARG A 159 -13.95 7.58 4.15
CA ARG A 159 -12.51 7.38 4.37
C ARG A 159 -12.07 8.28 5.51
N ILE A 160 -11.72 7.70 6.65
CA ILE A 160 -11.44 8.44 7.89
C ILE A 160 -9.95 8.59 8.21
N ALA A 161 -9.08 7.84 7.55
CA ALA A 161 -7.63 8.07 7.56
C ALA A 161 -7.02 7.65 6.23
N CYS A 162 -5.92 8.29 5.84
CA CYS A 162 -5.18 8.00 4.61
C CYS A 162 -3.68 8.27 4.82
N GLY A 163 -2.84 7.44 4.21
CA GLY A 163 -1.40 7.64 4.20
C GLY A 163 -0.75 7.00 2.98
N ALA A 164 0.27 7.63 2.42
CA ALA A 164 1.04 7.05 1.33
C ALA A 164 1.97 5.94 1.83
N ILE A 165 2.15 4.90 1.02
CA ILE A 165 3.08 3.80 1.28
C ILE A 165 4.42 4.16 0.66
N GLU A 166 5.45 4.26 1.51
CA GLU A 166 6.79 4.64 1.11
C GLU A 166 7.79 3.51 1.41
N ALA A 167 8.79 3.34 0.54
CA ALA A 167 9.87 2.41 0.81
C ALA A 167 10.60 2.83 2.10
N ALA A 168 10.81 1.88 3.01
CA ALA A 168 11.62 2.14 4.20
C ALA A 168 13.10 2.24 3.78
N LYS A 169 13.79 3.24 4.35
CA LYS A 169 15.22 3.45 4.15
C LYS A 169 16.04 2.48 4.99
#